data_5e874d4d79889c439325429940b14597
#
_entry.id   5e874d4d79889c439325429940b14597
#
_cell.length_a   1.000
_cell.length_b   1.000
_cell.length_c   1.000
_cell.angle_alpha   90.00
_cell.angle_beta   90.00
_cell.angle_gamma   90.00
#
_symmetry.space_group_name_H-M   'P 1'
#
loop_
_entity.id
_entity.type
_entity.pdbx_description
1 polymer ?
#
loop_
_entity_poly.entity_id
_entity_poly.type
_entity_poly.pdbx_seq_one_letter_code
_entity_poly.pdbx_strand_id
1 'polypeptide(L)'
;MKISALSIEEIASILRDKKSGKELVKLFNKYGFRDIYDEQGLPDIGKKTGQRPSKIEYASKRLSELNGKSELRYLIEDVVNNNKDIVSTINEIIENDGFACEKLEDKWFIKGGVIENKKPIVNEAYFDSIQNQILAELDKAKVSIKAVLAWFTNETLLNKLIEKQNEGLDVSVIIYDDGVNKKHGVDLSKLKDTHKVKGSRGGIMHDKFCVIDNQKVITGSYNWTNNAEHKNDENITIFDDPKSATKYSVQYRELLKNK
;
A
#
# COMPACT_ATOMS: atom_id res chain seq x y z
N MET A 1 -13.39 5.41 3.73
CA MET A 1 -14.54 5.51 4.62
C MET A 1 -15.35 4.23 4.53
N LYS A 2 -15.65 3.60 5.65
CA LYS A 2 -16.51 2.40 5.69
C LYS A 2 -17.64 2.67 6.66
N ILE A 3 -18.89 2.59 6.19
CA ILE A 3 -20.11 2.86 6.94
C ILE A 3 -21.03 1.64 6.92
N SER A 4 -22.02 1.61 7.80
CA SER A 4 -22.99 0.54 7.91
C SER A 4 -23.93 0.47 6.69
N ALA A 5 -24.61 -0.67 6.53
CA ALA A 5 -25.62 -0.82 5.48
C ALA A 5 -26.79 0.14 5.69
N LEU A 6 -27.16 0.40 6.95
CA LEU A 6 -28.22 1.36 7.29
C LEU A 6 -27.84 2.76 6.83
N SER A 7 -26.63 3.23 7.16
CA SER A 7 -26.16 4.54 6.73
C SER A 7 -26.10 4.69 5.20
N ILE A 8 -25.77 3.61 4.47
CA ILE A 8 -25.83 3.60 3.01
C ILE A 8 -27.25 3.82 2.50
N GLU A 9 -28.22 3.14 3.08
CA GLU A 9 -29.64 3.25 2.68
C GLU A 9 -30.20 4.64 2.97
N GLU A 10 -29.88 5.20 4.14
CA GLU A 10 -30.31 6.56 4.52
C GLU A 10 -29.69 7.64 3.62
N ILE A 11 -28.38 7.54 3.31
CA ILE A 11 -27.71 8.45 2.36
C ILE A 11 -28.32 8.28 0.95
N ALA A 12 -28.60 7.05 0.53
CA ALA A 12 -29.23 6.81 -0.77
C ALA A 12 -30.64 7.43 -0.85
N SER A 13 -31.40 7.42 0.27
CA SER A 13 -32.71 8.09 0.35
C SER A 13 -32.57 9.61 0.16
N ILE A 14 -31.59 10.23 0.84
CA ILE A 14 -31.29 11.66 0.67
C ILE A 14 -30.94 11.98 -0.79
N LEU A 15 -30.07 11.16 -1.40
CA LEU A 15 -29.68 11.34 -2.80
C LEU A 15 -30.85 11.20 -3.75
N ARG A 16 -31.78 10.25 -3.51
CA ARG A 16 -33.03 10.10 -4.28
C ARG A 16 -33.84 11.38 -4.29
N ASP A 17 -33.95 12.04 -3.13
CA ASP A 17 -34.79 13.22 -2.96
C ASP A 17 -34.15 14.49 -3.54
N LYS A 18 -32.82 14.59 -3.43
CA LYS A 18 -32.06 15.76 -3.89
C LYS A 18 -31.64 15.74 -5.36
N LYS A 19 -31.72 14.57 -6.05
CA LYS A 19 -31.18 14.43 -7.41
C LYS A 19 -32.14 13.68 -8.35
N SER A 20 -32.16 14.12 -9.58
CA SER A 20 -32.76 13.35 -10.69
C SER A 20 -31.91 12.12 -11.03
N GLY A 21 -32.46 11.15 -11.78
CA GLY A 21 -31.71 9.99 -12.21
C GLY A 21 -30.44 10.33 -13.01
N LYS A 22 -30.56 11.33 -13.91
CA LYS A 22 -29.42 11.81 -14.71
C LYS A 22 -28.32 12.45 -13.85
N GLU A 23 -28.69 13.18 -12.80
CA GLU A 23 -27.74 13.79 -11.87
C GLU A 23 -27.07 12.74 -10.98
N LEU A 24 -27.79 11.67 -10.59
CA LEU A 24 -27.19 10.54 -9.86
C LEU A 24 -26.10 9.86 -10.69
N VAL A 25 -26.39 9.55 -11.96
CA VAL A 25 -25.40 8.97 -12.87
C VAL A 25 -24.17 9.89 -13.02
N LYS A 26 -24.40 11.20 -13.23
CA LYS A 26 -23.31 12.18 -13.31
C LYS A 26 -22.48 12.23 -12.00
N LEU A 27 -23.12 12.17 -10.84
CA LEU A 27 -22.46 12.17 -9.54
C LEU A 27 -21.56 10.93 -9.39
N PHE A 28 -22.09 9.72 -9.61
CA PHE A 28 -21.31 8.50 -9.43
C PHE A 28 -20.19 8.36 -10.46
N ASN A 29 -20.41 8.81 -11.71
CA ASN A 29 -19.36 8.82 -12.74
C ASN A 29 -18.15 9.70 -12.36
N LYS A 30 -18.36 10.77 -11.61
CA LYS A 30 -17.27 11.58 -11.06
C LYS A 30 -16.36 10.78 -10.12
N TYR A 31 -16.89 9.69 -9.52
CA TYR A 31 -16.18 8.82 -8.55
C TYR A 31 -15.87 7.43 -9.10
N GLY A 32 -15.65 7.34 -10.41
CA GLY A 32 -15.05 6.18 -11.06
C GLY A 32 -16.03 5.22 -11.75
N PHE A 33 -17.33 5.51 -11.76
CA PHE A 33 -18.27 4.74 -12.57
C PHE A 33 -18.30 5.24 -14.02
N ARG A 34 -18.87 4.44 -14.92
CA ARG A 34 -19.06 4.77 -16.33
C ARG A 34 -20.49 4.42 -16.77
N ASP A 35 -21.42 4.81 -15.94
CA ASP A 35 -22.84 4.54 -16.16
C ASP A 35 -23.43 5.48 -17.21
N ILE A 36 -24.41 5.00 -17.97
CA ILE A 36 -25.11 5.77 -19.00
C ILE A 36 -26.57 5.89 -18.57
N TYR A 37 -27.08 7.12 -18.52
CA TYR A 37 -28.49 7.40 -18.40
C TYR A 37 -29.09 7.49 -19.81
N ASP A 38 -29.92 6.53 -20.18
CA ASP A 38 -30.51 6.42 -21.50
C ASP A 38 -32.03 6.72 -21.50
N GLU A 39 -32.71 6.46 -22.60
CA GLU A 39 -34.16 6.66 -22.75
C GLU A 39 -34.99 5.76 -21.82
N GLN A 40 -34.42 4.63 -21.39
CA GLN A 40 -35.05 3.72 -20.43
C GLN A 40 -34.77 4.13 -18.98
N GLY A 41 -33.97 5.18 -18.73
CA GLY A 41 -33.68 5.74 -17.43
C GLY A 41 -32.31 5.32 -16.84
N LEU A 42 -32.30 4.96 -15.56
CA LEU A 42 -31.08 4.55 -14.84
C LEU A 42 -30.48 3.26 -15.44
N PRO A 43 -29.14 3.11 -15.41
CA PRO A 43 -28.50 1.91 -15.95
C PRO A 43 -28.90 0.65 -15.19
N ASP A 44 -28.84 -0.49 -15.87
CA ASP A 44 -29.03 -1.78 -15.24
C ASP A 44 -27.90 -2.03 -14.23
N ILE A 45 -28.29 -2.45 -13.03
CA ILE A 45 -27.37 -2.79 -11.93
C ILE A 45 -27.30 -4.29 -11.67
N GLY A 46 -27.72 -5.12 -12.64
CA GLY A 46 -27.70 -6.57 -12.54
C GLY A 46 -28.87 -7.15 -11.73
N LYS A 47 -30.05 -6.54 -11.80
CA LYS A 47 -31.27 -7.12 -11.20
C LYS A 47 -31.67 -8.39 -11.93
N LYS A 48 -31.96 -9.46 -11.19
CA LYS A 48 -32.44 -10.73 -11.74
C LYS A 48 -33.75 -10.61 -12.57
N THR A 49 -34.51 -9.55 -12.36
CA THR A 49 -35.80 -9.29 -13.01
C THR A 49 -35.68 -8.59 -14.36
N GLY A 50 -34.47 -8.15 -14.76
CA GLY A 50 -34.27 -7.32 -15.96
C GLY A 50 -34.90 -5.93 -15.89
N GLN A 51 -35.48 -5.54 -14.75
CA GLN A 51 -36.07 -4.22 -14.55
C GLN A 51 -35.00 -3.17 -14.21
N ARG A 52 -35.19 -1.96 -14.73
CA ARG A 52 -34.35 -0.82 -14.35
C ARG A 52 -34.55 -0.48 -12.85
N PRO A 53 -33.47 -0.09 -12.15
CA PRO A 53 -33.55 0.23 -10.75
C PRO A 53 -34.31 1.55 -10.50
N SER A 54 -34.94 1.67 -9.35
CA SER A 54 -35.34 2.96 -8.81
C SER A 54 -34.10 3.79 -8.43
N LYS A 55 -34.27 5.10 -8.23
CA LYS A 55 -33.19 5.98 -7.80
C LYS A 55 -32.50 5.54 -6.52
N ILE A 56 -33.27 5.05 -5.53
CA ILE A 56 -32.71 4.59 -4.26
C ILE A 56 -31.94 3.30 -4.43
N GLU A 57 -32.42 2.32 -5.18
CA GLU A 57 -31.71 1.08 -5.47
C GLU A 57 -30.39 1.31 -6.21
N TYR A 58 -30.41 2.21 -7.19
CA TYR A 58 -29.21 2.60 -7.93
C TYR A 58 -28.21 3.27 -6.99
N ALA A 59 -28.64 4.27 -6.20
CA ALA A 59 -27.77 4.97 -5.28
C ALA A 59 -27.20 4.04 -4.20
N SER A 60 -28.02 3.19 -3.57
CA SER A 60 -27.57 2.20 -2.56
C SER A 60 -26.52 1.26 -3.14
N LYS A 61 -26.73 0.76 -4.36
CA LYS A 61 -25.79 -0.14 -5.03
C LYS A 61 -24.45 0.55 -5.26
N ARG A 62 -24.45 1.76 -5.81
CA ARG A 62 -23.21 2.50 -6.11
C ARG A 62 -22.48 2.95 -4.83
N LEU A 63 -23.19 3.39 -3.81
CA LEU A 63 -22.60 3.69 -2.49
C LEU A 63 -21.97 2.44 -1.86
N SER A 64 -22.65 1.28 -1.95
CA SER A 64 -22.11 0.01 -1.44
C SER A 64 -20.80 -0.40 -2.17
N GLU A 65 -20.70 -0.17 -3.47
CA GLU A 65 -19.50 -0.45 -4.26
C GLU A 65 -18.32 0.50 -3.92
N LEU A 66 -18.61 1.70 -3.42
CA LEU A 66 -17.63 2.65 -2.89
C LEU A 66 -17.31 2.43 -1.42
N ASN A 67 -18.09 1.64 -0.68
CA ASN A 67 -17.93 1.44 0.75
C ASN A 67 -16.58 0.81 1.08
N GLY A 68 -15.82 1.46 1.93
CA GLY A 68 -14.43 1.08 2.25
C GLY A 68 -13.37 1.74 1.36
N LYS A 69 -13.77 2.50 0.34
CA LYS A 69 -12.86 3.26 -0.54
C LYS A 69 -12.81 4.74 -0.13
N SER A 70 -11.78 5.45 -0.57
CA SER A 70 -11.62 6.90 -0.37
C SER A 70 -12.70 7.71 -1.08
N GLU A 71 -13.12 7.23 -2.25
CA GLU A 71 -14.10 7.85 -3.14
C GLU A 71 -15.46 8.05 -2.45
N LEU A 72 -15.86 7.16 -1.53
CA LEU A 72 -17.09 7.34 -0.76
C LEU A 72 -17.03 8.62 0.11
N ARG A 73 -15.88 8.87 0.76
CA ARG A 73 -15.70 10.10 1.56
C ARG A 73 -15.82 11.35 0.68
N TYR A 74 -15.08 11.37 -0.42
CA TYR A 74 -15.11 12.53 -1.35
C TYR A 74 -16.48 12.75 -1.96
N LEU A 75 -17.23 11.67 -2.27
CA LEU A 75 -18.59 11.78 -2.76
C LEU A 75 -19.51 12.44 -1.72
N ILE A 76 -19.45 12.02 -0.45
CA ILE A 76 -20.30 12.57 0.60
C ILE A 76 -19.88 14.02 0.89
N GLU A 77 -18.59 14.35 0.93
CA GLU A 77 -18.08 15.72 1.04
C GLU A 77 -18.59 16.61 -0.10
N ASP A 78 -18.57 16.14 -1.33
CA ASP A 78 -19.11 16.86 -2.48
C ASP A 78 -20.63 17.11 -2.35
N VAL A 79 -21.37 16.09 -1.89
CA VAL A 79 -22.82 16.19 -1.68
C VAL A 79 -23.17 17.21 -0.60
N VAL A 80 -22.50 17.21 0.56
CA VAL A 80 -22.77 18.15 1.64
C VAL A 80 -22.33 19.57 1.29
N ASN A 81 -21.23 19.74 0.56
CA ASN A 81 -20.76 21.07 0.14
C ASN A 81 -21.69 21.71 -0.90
N ASN A 82 -22.36 20.92 -1.73
CA ASN A 82 -23.34 21.41 -2.71
C ASN A 82 -24.78 21.52 -2.13
N ASN A 83 -25.03 20.97 -0.93
CA ASN A 83 -26.36 20.95 -0.29
C ASN A 83 -26.19 21.18 1.21
N LYS A 84 -25.94 22.42 1.61
CA LYS A 84 -25.61 22.76 3.01
C LYS A 84 -26.76 22.46 4.00
N ASP A 85 -27.99 22.36 3.51
CA ASP A 85 -29.19 22.06 4.28
C ASP A 85 -29.24 20.60 4.78
N ILE A 86 -28.48 19.69 4.20
CA ILE A 86 -28.45 18.27 4.62
C ILE A 86 -27.26 17.91 5.52
N VAL A 87 -26.39 18.87 5.84
CA VAL A 87 -25.16 18.58 6.61
C VAL A 87 -25.47 17.95 7.96
N SER A 88 -26.43 18.50 8.69
CA SER A 88 -26.82 17.97 10.01
C SER A 88 -27.35 16.52 9.89
N THR A 89 -28.21 16.25 8.91
CA THR A 89 -28.77 14.93 8.67
C THR A 89 -27.69 13.91 8.28
N ILE A 90 -26.77 14.31 7.37
CA ILE A 90 -25.65 13.44 7.02
C ILE A 90 -24.74 13.20 8.22
N ASN A 91 -24.50 14.21 9.06
CA ASN A 91 -23.70 14.05 10.27
C ASN A 91 -24.31 13.04 11.24
N GLU A 92 -25.61 13.13 11.52
CA GLU A 92 -26.33 12.17 12.37
C GLU A 92 -26.25 10.74 11.86
N ILE A 93 -26.32 10.54 10.52
CA ILE A 93 -26.21 9.22 9.91
C ILE A 93 -24.82 8.64 10.09
N ILE A 94 -23.77 9.42 9.77
CA ILE A 94 -22.39 8.90 9.77
C ILE A 94 -21.74 8.87 11.15
N GLU A 95 -22.31 9.56 12.15
CA GLU A 95 -21.81 9.56 13.52
C GLU A 95 -21.88 8.16 14.15
N ASN A 96 -22.93 7.39 13.84
CA ASN A 96 -23.05 6.00 14.27
C ASN A 96 -21.94 5.08 13.74
N ASP A 97 -21.29 5.47 12.66
CA ASP A 97 -20.13 4.76 12.05
C ASP A 97 -18.78 5.37 12.47
N GLY A 98 -18.77 6.30 13.41
CA GLY A 98 -17.57 6.95 13.94
C GLY A 98 -17.00 8.06 13.04
N PHE A 99 -17.84 8.68 12.20
CA PHE A 99 -17.46 9.81 11.34
C PHE A 99 -18.23 11.08 11.72
N ALA A 100 -17.69 12.24 11.40
CA ALA A 100 -18.34 13.52 11.61
C ALA A 100 -18.06 14.51 10.48
N CYS A 101 -19.04 15.38 10.17
CA CYS A 101 -18.85 16.52 9.28
C CYS A 101 -18.26 17.68 10.07
N GLU A 102 -17.07 18.15 9.69
CA GLU A 102 -16.45 19.34 10.26
C GLU A 102 -16.29 20.43 9.22
N LYS A 103 -16.55 21.66 9.62
CA LYS A 103 -16.36 22.84 8.77
C LYS A 103 -14.94 23.36 8.95
N LEU A 104 -14.19 23.45 7.85
CA LEU A 104 -12.91 24.12 7.80
C LEU A 104 -13.01 25.24 6.75
N GLU A 105 -12.84 26.48 7.18
CA GLU A 105 -13.14 27.68 6.38
C GLU A 105 -14.56 27.63 5.82
N ASP A 106 -14.75 27.62 4.51
CA ASP A 106 -16.05 27.61 3.84
C ASP A 106 -16.50 26.22 3.35
N LYS A 107 -15.74 25.17 3.66
CA LYS A 107 -16.00 23.79 3.18
C LYS A 107 -16.21 22.83 4.33
N TRP A 108 -17.06 21.84 4.07
CA TRP A 108 -17.29 20.70 4.94
C TRP A 108 -16.42 19.52 4.54
N PHE A 109 -15.81 18.89 5.53
CA PHE A 109 -14.98 17.69 5.41
C PHE A 109 -15.51 16.63 6.35
N ILE A 110 -15.29 15.35 6.00
CA ILE A 110 -15.61 14.23 6.87
C ILE A 110 -14.36 13.86 7.68
N LYS A 111 -14.46 13.95 9.00
CA LYS A 111 -13.48 13.41 9.94
C LYS A 111 -13.97 12.08 10.52
N GLY A 112 -13.04 11.30 11.13
CA GLY A 112 -13.33 10.03 11.77
C GLY A 112 -12.98 8.83 10.88
N GLY A 113 -13.24 7.64 11.45
CA GLY A 113 -12.74 6.39 10.92
C GLY A 113 -11.20 6.28 11.05
N VAL A 114 -10.69 5.08 11.00
CA VAL A 114 -9.26 4.91 10.75
C VAL A 114 -9.03 5.39 9.32
N ILE A 115 -8.43 6.57 9.18
CA ILE A 115 -7.85 6.95 7.90
C ILE A 115 -6.71 5.95 7.71
N GLU A 116 -6.96 4.86 6.97
CA GLU A 116 -5.87 4.28 6.22
C GLU A 116 -5.44 5.39 5.26
N ASN A 117 -4.52 6.24 5.70
CA ASN A 117 -3.66 6.97 4.80
C ASN A 117 -2.91 5.87 4.03
N LYS A 118 -3.54 5.36 2.99
CA LYS A 118 -2.81 4.69 1.93
C LYS A 118 -1.96 5.79 1.33
N LYS A 119 -0.77 5.99 1.91
CA LYS A 119 0.30 6.64 1.17
C LYS A 119 0.27 6.00 -0.21
N PRO A 120 0.31 6.77 -1.29
CA PRO A 120 0.41 6.17 -2.61
C PRO A 120 1.56 5.18 -2.56
N ILE A 121 1.31 3.94 -3.00
CA ILE A 121 2.39 2.95 -3.13
C ILE A 121 3.33 3.54 -4.16
N VAL A 122 4.46 4.05 -3.70
CA VAL A 122 5.52 4.57 -4.57
C VAL A 122 6.39 3.38 -4.92
N ASN A 123 6.32 2.97 -6.18
CA ASN A 123 7.20 1.95 -6.74
C ASN A 123 8.17 2.64 -7.68
N GLU A 124 9.44 2.56 -7.39
CA GLU A 124 10.50 3.14 -8.21
C GLU A 124 11.45 2.04 -8.67
N ALA A 125 11.76 2.02 -9.97
CA ALA A 125 12.70 1.09 -10.55
C ALA A 125 14.01 1.82 -10.93
N TYR A 126 15.14 1.22 -10.60
CA TYR A 126 16.45 1.77 -10.87
C TYR A 126 17.31 0.74 -11.62
N PHE A 127 18.05 1.21 -12.62
CA PHE A 127 18.92 0.42 -13.47
C PHE A 127 20.38 0.93 -13.45
N ASP A 128 20.60 2.06 -12.80
CA ASP A 128 21.92 2.66 -12.60
C ASP A 128 22.05 3.21 -11.17
N SER A 129 23.28 3.53 -10.76
CA SER A 129 23.56 4.09 -9.43
C SER A 129 22.90 3.32 -8.29
N ILE A 130 22.76 1.99 -8.45
CA ILE A 130 21.94 1.14 -7.58
C ILE A 130 22.45 1.17 -6.14
N GLN A 131 23.76 1.07 -5.93
CA GLN A 131 24.36 1.17 -4.59
C GLN A 131 23.97 2.47 -3.89
N ASN A 132 23.98 3.60 -4.60
CA ASN A 132 23.63 4.89 -4.02
C ASN A 132 22.14 4.95 -3.62
N GLN A 133 21.26 4.34 -4.42
CA GLN A 133 19.83 4.24 -4.07
C GLN A 133 19.62 3.39 -2.82
N ILE A 134 20.31 2.25 -2.71
CA ILE A 134 20.26 1.40 -1.52
C ILE A 134 20.77 2.17 -0.29
N LEU A 135 21.91 2.85 -0.39
CA LEU A 135 22.47 3.66 0.71
C LEU A 135 21.49 4.73 1.17
N ALA A 136 20.87 5.47 0.22
CA ALA A 136 19.89 6.51 0.52
C ALA A 136 18.64 5.97 1.25
N GLU A 137 18.23 4.74 0.95
CA GLU A 137 17.11 4.12 1.66
C GLU A 137 17.52 3.56 3.05
N LEU A 138 18.72 2.99 3.15
CA LEU A 138 19.27 2.55 4.45
C LEU A 138 19.45 3.73 5.41
N ASP A 139 19.86 4.91 4.91
CA ASP A 139 19.95 6.13 5.72
C ASP A 139 18.63 6.54 6.38
N LYS A 140 17.52 6.31 5.69
CA LYS A 140 16.16 6.64 6.18
C LYS A 140 15.62 5.67 7.22
N ALA A 141 16.26 4.51 7.41
CA ALA A 141 15.85 3.48 8.35
C ALA A 141 15.82 4.02 9.80
N LYS A 142 14.78 3.65 10.56
CA LYS A 142 14.54 4.13 11.94
C LYS A 142 14.46 3.01 12.98
N VAL A 143 14.08 1.80 12.59
CA VAL A 143 13.78 0.70 13.51
C VAL A 143 14.58 -0.55 13.15
N SER A 144 14.50 -1.02 11.90
CA SER A 144 15.06 -2.31 11.51
C SER A 144 15.46 -2.40 10.05
N ILE A 145 16.49 -3.21 9.78
CA ILE A 145 16.94 -3.57 8.44
C ILE A 145 17.12 -5.08 8.38
N LYS A 146 16.40 -5.76 7.47
CA LYS A 146 16.52 -7.20 7.21
C LYS A 146 16.94 -7.44 5.78
N ALA A 147 18.19 -7.82 5.55
CA ALA A 147 18.73 -8.09 4.22
C ALA A 147 18.85 -9.59 3.95
N VAL A 148 18.45 -10.02 2.77
CA VAL A 148 18.64 -11.38 2.25
C VAL A 148 19.36 -11.29 0.92
N LEU A 149 20.51 -11.94 0.81
CA LEU A 149 21.42 -11.80 -0.32
C LEU A 149 22.00 -13.15 -0.70
N ALA A 150 21.96 -13.52 -1.98
CA ALA A 150 22.69 -14.69 -2.41
C ALA A 150 24.21 -14.48 -2.20
N TRP A 151 24.73 -13.35 -2.64
CA TRP A 151 26.16 -13.02 -2.47
C TRP A 151 26.32 -11.59 -1.95
N PHE A 152 27.23 -11.43 -0.97
CA PHE A 152 27.50 -10.16 -0.33
C PHE A 152 29.02 -9.91 -0.24
N THR A 153 29.57 -9.10 -1.14
CA THR A 153 31.00 -8.77 -1.21
C THR A 153 31.27 -7.25 -1.19
N ASN A 154 30.21 -6.43 -1.02
CA ASN A 154 30.29 -4.98 -1.06
C ASN A 154 30.52 -4.39 0.33
N GLU A 155 31.74 -3.94 0.61
CA GLU A 155 32.14 -3.36 1.90
C GLU A 155 31.42 -2.04 2.20
N THR A 156 31.07 -1.25 1.19
CA THR A 156 30.36 0.03 1.39
C THR A 156 28.98 -0.20 2.01
N LEU A 157 28.23 -1.18 1.48
CA LEU A 157 26.93 -1.56 2.02
C LEU A 157 27.04 -2.24 3.39
N LEU A 158 28.09 -3.05 3.62
CA LEU A 158 28.36 -3.60 4.96
C LEU A 158 28.60 -2.49 5.98
N ASN A 159 29.46 -1.53 5.66
CA ASN A 159 29.78 -0.42 6.56
C ASN A 159 28.53 0.40 6.91
N LYS A 160 27.61 0.61 5.95
CA LYS A 160 26.31 1.25 6.23
C LYS A 160 25.44 0.44 7.19
N LEU A 161 25.39 -0.88 7.05
CA LEU A 161 24.66 -1.75 7.99
C LEU A 161 25.25 -1.69 9.39
N ILE A 162 26.57 -1.67 9.52
CA ILE A 162 27.29 -1.53 10.80
C ILE A 162 26.99 -0.17 11.44
N GLU A 163 27.02 0.91 10.64
CA GLU A 163 26.65 2.26 11.08
C GLU A 163 25.22 2.25 11.67
N LYS A 164 24.24 1.71 10.95
CA LYS A 164 22.85 1.63 11.41
C LYS A 164 22.68 0.77 12.66
N GLN A 165 23.41 -0.34 12.76
CA GLN A 165 23.44 -1.16 13.97
C GLN A 165 23.98 -0.36 15.17
N ASN A 166 25.02 0.46 14.96
CA ASN A 166 25.60 1.29 16.02
C ASN A 166 24.69 2.45 16.42
N GLU A 167 23.81 2.91 15.52
CA GLU A 167 22.72 3.84 15.82
C GLU A 167 21.60 3.19 16.68
N GLY A 168 21.64 1.87 16.88
CA GLY A 168 20.70 1.12 17.70
C GLY A 168 19.59 0.42 16.93
N LEU A 169 19.64 0.39 15.60
CA LEU A 169 18.66 -0.33 14.79
C LEU A 169 18.85 -1.85 14.88
N ASP A 170 17.76 -2.59 14.73
CA ASP A 170 17.76 -4.05 14.59
C ASP A 170 18.20 -4.42 13.16
N VAL A 171 19.47 -4.79 12.99
CA VAL A 171 20.07 -5.14 11.70
C VAL A 171 20.33 -6.63 11.64
N SER A 172 19.73 -7.30 10.66
CA SER A 172 19.84 -8.74 10.47
C SER A 172 20.10 -9.10 9.00
N VAL A 173 21.04 -10.02 8.75
CA VAL A 173 21.48 -10.40 7.39
C VAL A 173 21.45 -11.90 7.20
N ILE A 174 20.83 -12.35 6.11
CA ILE A 174 20.91 -13.73 5.63
C ILE A 174 21.73 -13.77 4.34
N ILE A 175 22.70 -14.65 4.25
CA ILE A 175 23.43 -14.95 3.00
C ILE A 175 23.35 -16.44 2.63
N TYR A 176 23.56 -16.74 1.37
CA TYR A 176 23.69 -18.13 0.93
C TYR A 176 25.01 -18.73 1.44
N ASP A 177 24.93 -19.93 2.05
CA ASP A 177 26.09 -20.68 2.51
C ASP A 177 26.75 -21.41 1.35
N ASP A 178 27.70 -20.74 0.69
CA ASP A 178 28.44 -21.30 -0.45
C ASP A 178 29.94 -20.93 -0.45
N GLY A 179 30.63 -21.44 -1.46
CA GLY A 179 32.07 -21.17 -1.65
C GLY A 179 32.39 -19.73 -2.01
N VAL A 180 31.48 -19.00 -2.66
CA VAL A 180 31.67 -17.59 -3.05
C VAL A 180 31.68 -16.71 -1.82
N ASN A 181 30.67 -16.80 -0.97
CA ASN A 181 30.62 -16.04 0.27
C ASN A 181 31.73 -16.44 1.25
N LYS A 182 32.13 -17.75 1.28
CA LYS A 182 33.26 -18.18 2.13
C LYS A 182 34.60 -17.58 1.70
N LYS A 183 34.82 -17.42 0.39
CA LYS A 183 36.11 -16.97 -0.16
C LYS A 183 36.18 -15.45 -0.36
N HIS A 184 35.10 -14.83 -0.73
CA HIS A 184 35.05 -13.45 -1.20
C HIS A 184 34.02 -12.57 -0.47
N GLY A 185 33.22 -13.17 0.43
CA GLY A 185 32.19 -12.44 1.20
C GLY A 185 32.80 -11.43 2.17
N VAL A 186 32.01 -10.42 2.49
CA VAL A 186 32.35 -9.42 3.54
C VAL A 186 32.43 -10.08 4.91
N ASP A 187 33.15 -9.44 5.84
CA ASP A 187 33.27 -9.90 7.22
C ASP A 187 32.02 -9.60 8.04
N LEU A 188 31.09 -10.56 8.03
CA LEU A 188 29.81 -10.46 8.74
C LEU A 188 29.96 -10.56 10.27
N SER A 189 31.12 -10.89 10.83
CA SER A 189 31.33 -10.97 12.28
C SER A 189 31.14 -9.61 12.99
N LYS A 190 31.16 -8.52 12.22
CA LYS A 190 30.91 -7.14 12.69
C LYS A 190 29.42 -6.85 12.93
N LEU A 191 28.52 -7.67 12.42
CA LEU A 191 27.09 -7.58 12.65
C LEU A 191 26.64 -8.57 13.72
N LYS A 192 25.70 -8.19 14.57
CA LYS A 192 25.22 -8.99 15.70
C LYS A 192 24.33 -10.16 15.28
N ASP A 193 23.53 -9.98 14.23
CA ASP A 193 22.56 -10.98 13.77
C ASP A 193 22.78 -11.33 12.29
N THR A 194 23.48 -12.44 12.07
CA THR A 194 23.81 -12.92 10.72
C THR A 194 23.61 -14.42 10.59
N HIS A 195 23.11 -14.83 9.42
CA HIS A 195 22.77 -16.22 9.15
C HIS A 195 23.28 -16.66 7.79
N LYS A 196 23.74 -17.92 7.72
CA LYS A 196 24.08 -18.61 6.48
C LYS A 196 23.04 -19.70 6.25
N VAL A 197 22.39 -19.73 5.10
CA VAL A 197 21.31 -20.67 4.80
C VAL A 197 21.55 -21.40 3.47
N LYS A 198 20.98 -22.59 3.34
CA LYS A 198 20.89 -23.35 2.10
C LYS A 198 19.57 -23.08 1.37
N GLY A 199 19.48 -23.46 0.12
CA GLY A 199 18.22 -23.43 -0.60
C GLY A 199 17.25 -24.51 -0.09
N SER A 200 16.00 -24.15 0.17
CA SER A 200 14.99 -25.03 0.75
C SER A 200 14.54 -26.19 -0.15
N ARG A 201 14.88 -26.14 -1.46
CA ARG A 201 14.44 -27.11 -2.46
C ARG A 201 15.62 -27.87 -3.09
N GLY A 202 16.75 -27.98 -2.39
CA GLY A 202 17.97 -28.63 -2.91
C GLY A 202 18.78 -27.77 -3.89
N GLY A 203 18.30 -26.58 -4.27
CA GLY A 203 19.01 -25.61 -5.08
C GLY A 203 19.72 -24.55 -4.24
N ILE A 204 19.98 -23.40 -4.82
CA ILE A 204 20.59 -22.24 -4.14
C ILE A 204 19.53 -21.34 -3.52
N MET A 205 19.86 -20.67 -2.42
CA MET A 205 19.10 -19.52 -1.93
C MET A 205 19.51 -18.31 -2.78
N HIS A 206 18.63 -17.91 -3.71
CA HIS A 206 18.94 -16.89 -4.71
C HIS A 206 18.12 -15.61 -4.55
N ASP A 207 17.48 -15.44 -3.39
CA ASP A 207 16.73 -14.24 -3.05
C ASP A 207 17.69 -13.04 -2.85
N LYS A 208 17.24 -11.86 -3.29
CA LYS A 208 17.92 -10.58 -3.07
C LYS A 208 16.88 -9.55 -2.72
N PHE A 209 16.72 -9.29 -1.43
CA PHE A 209 15.82 -8.25 -0.95
C PHE A 209 16.29 -7.65 0.38
N CYS A 210 15.85 -6.44 0.63
CA CYS A 210 16.04 -5.77 1.91
C CYS A 210 14.70 -5.18 2.37
N VAL A 211 14.31 -5.48 3.61
CA VAL A 211 13.13 -4.90 4.26
C VAL A 211 13.59 -3.86 5.25
N ILE A 212 13.07 -2.64 5.13
CA ILE A 212 13.38 -1.51 6.01
C ILE A 212 12.11 -1.17 6.80
N ASP A 213 12.22 -1.14 8.14
CA ASP A 213 11.18 -0.74 9.09
C ASP A 213 9.84 -1.49 8.94
N ASN A 214 9.83 -2.63 8.26
CA ASN A 214 8.62 -3.34 7.82
C ASN A 214 7.63 -2.47 7.03
N GLN A 215 8.15 -1.43 6.37
CA GLN A 215 7.39 -0.47 5.57
C GLN A 215 7.82 -0.52 4.11
N LYS A 216 9.11 -0.71 3.85
CA LYS A 216 9.72 -0.61 2.55
C LYS A 216 10.46 -1.89 2.18
N VAL A 217 10.47 -2.22 0.89
CA VAL A 217 11.21 -3.35 0.32
C VAL A 217 12.05 -2.87 -0.84
N ILE A 218 13.31 -3.28 -0.86
CA ILE A 218 14.20 -3.17 -2.02
C ILE A 218 14.41 -4.59 -2.54
N THR A 219 14.15 -4.85 -3.80
CA THR A 219 14.35 -6.17 -4.42
C THR A 219 14.68 -6.04 -5.91
N GLY A 220 15.32 -7.04 -6.49
CA GLY A 220 15.69 -7.06 -7.90
C GLY A 220 16.70 -8.15 -8.23
N SER A 221 17.43 -7.97 -9.32
CA SER A 221 18.51 -8.88 -9.69
C SER A 221 19.82 -8.61 -8.92
N TYR A 222 19.99 -7.39 -8.40
CA TYR A 222 21.20 -6.88 -7.80
C TYR A 222 21.62 -7.62 -6.52
N ASN A 223 22.71 -8.38 -6.59
CA ASN A 223 23.44 -8.83 -5.40
C ASN A 223 24.27 -7.68 -4.84
N TRP A 224 24.46 -7.62 -3.55
CA TRP A 224 25.34 -6.61 -2.93
C TRP A 224 26.81 -6.97 -3.12
N THR A 225 27.24 -6.93 -4.40
CA THR A 225 28.60 -7.30 -4.80
C THR A 225 29.25 -6.24 -5.67
N ASN A 226 30.58 -6.18 -5.65
CA ASN A 226 31.33 -5.28 -6.53
C ASN A 226 31.11 -5.59 -8.02
N ASN A 227 30.86 -6.85 -8.38
CA ASN A 227 30.57 -7.21 -9.76
C ASN A 227 29.20 -6.69 -10.19
N ALA A 228 28.18 -6.78 -9.34
CA ALA A 228 26.86 -6.22 -9.61
C ALA A 228 26.92 -4.68 -9.79
N GLU A 229 27.75 -3.99 -8.99
CA GLU A 229 27.87 -2.54 -9.06
C GLU A 229 28.63 -2.05 -10.31
N HIS A 230 29.66 -2.79 -10.75
CA HIS A 230 30.60 -2.25 -11.73
C HIS A 230 30.65 -2.98 -13.07
N LYS A 231 30.00 -4.15 -13.19
CA LYS A 231 30.18 -5.01 -14.36
C LYS A 231 28.90 -5.59 -14.96
N ASN A 232 27.86 -5.72 -14.17
CA ASN A 232 26.62 -6.35 -14.61
C ASN A 232 25.55 -5.31 -14.94
N ASP A 233 24.64 -5.66 -15.85
CA ASP A 233 23.38 -4.97 -16.01
C ASP A 233 22.39 -5.48 -14.96
N GLU A 234 22.05 -4.66 -13.98
CA GLU A 234 21.24 -5.03 -12.84
C GLU A 234 20.06 -4.07 -12.70
N ASN A 235 19.10 -4.48 -11.89
CA ASN A 235 17.99 -3.61 -11.51
C ASN A 235 17.61 -3.81 -10.05
N ILE A 236 17.00 -2.77 -9.47
CA ILE A 236 16.21 -2.87 -8.25
C ILE A 236 14.87 -2.19 -8.42
N THR A 237 13.89 -2.63 -7.62
CA THR A 237 12.64 -1.92 -7.41
C THR A 237 12.50 -1.65 -5.92
N ILE A 238 12.09 -0.43 -5.59
CA ILE A 238 11.81 0.01 -4.22
C ILE A 238 10.30 0.15 -4.06
N PHE A 239 9.72 -0.61 -3.15
CA PHE A 239 8.30 -0.56 -2.79
C PHE A 239 8.13 0.12 -1.44
N ASP A 240 7.43 1.24 -1.38
CA ASP A 240 6.95 1.83 -0.11
C ASP A 240 5.53 1.29 0.17
N ASP A 241 5.47 -0.01 0.55
CA ASP A 241 4.23 -0.75 0.78
C ASP A 241 4.35 -1.71 1.98
N PRO A 242 3.72 -1.41 3.12
CA PRO A 242 3.75 -2.25 4.32
C PRO A 242 3.21 -3.67 4.11
N LYS A 243 2.28 -3.88 3.16
CA LYS A 243 1.76 -5.22 2.85
C LYS A 243 2.81 -6.08 2.18
N SER A 244 3.54 -5.53 1.21
CA SER A 244 4.68 -6.20 0.59
C SER A 244 5.78 -6.42 1.61
N ALA A 245 6.14 -5.41 2.41
CA ALA A 245 7.16 -5.53 3.45
C ALA A 245 6.84 -6.65 4.45
N THR A 246 5.57 -6.81 4.84
CA THR A 246 5.13 -7.92 5.69
C THR A 246 5.36 -9.27 5.02
N LYS A 247 5.05 -9.43 3.73
CA LYS A 247 5.28 -10.70 3.00
C LYS A 247 6.76 -11.05 2.92
N TYR A 248 7.62 -10.09 2.63
CA TYR A 248 9.07 -10.28 2.60
C TYR A 248 9.64 -10.58 4.01
N SER A 249 9.10 -9.97 5.07
CA SER A 249 9.45 -10.30 6.45
C SER A 249 9.03 -11.72 6.85
N VAL A 250 7.91 -12.22 6.33
CA VAL A 250 7.53 -13.63 6.50
C VAL A 250 8.50 -14.53 5.76
N GLN A 251 8.86 -14.22 4.51
CA GLN A 251 9.87 -14.98 3.74
C GLN A 251 11.22 -15.01 4.46
N TYR A 252 11.66 -13.88 5.03
CA TYR A 252 12.86 -13.82 5.86
C TYR A 252 12.83 -14.88 6.97
N ARG A 253 11.74 -15.00 7.73
CA ARG A 253 11.58 -16.02 8.79
C ARG A 253 11.56 -17.44 8.26
N GLU A 254 10.94 -17.67 7.11
CA GLU A 254 10.94 -19.00 6.49
C GLU A 254 12.36 -19.42 6.09
N LEU A 255 13.17 -18.52 5.53
CA LEU A 255 14.56 -18.80 5.20
C LEU A 255 15.41 -19.20 6.42
N LEU A 256 15.13 -18.64 7.60
CA LEU A 256 15.83 -19.01 8.84
C LEU A 256 15.64 -20.49 9.25
N LYS A 257 14.61 -21.17 8.74
CA LYS A 257 14.38 -22.59 8.99
C LYS A 257 15.36 -23.49 8.22
N ASN A 258 16.11 -22.94 7.26
CA ASN A 258 17.04 -23.68 6.38
C ASN A 258 18.52 -23.47 6.77
N LYS A 259 18.79 -23.22 8.05
CA LYS A 259 20.14 -23.09 8.62
C LYS A 259 20.92 -24.39 8.60
#